data_6c273b0b929dc34175823345997d53d0
#
_entry.id   6c273b0b929dc34175823345997d53d0
#
_cell.length_a   1.000
_cell.length_b   1.000
_cell.length_c   1.000
_cell.angle_alpha   90.00
_cell.angle_beta   90.00
_cell.angle_gamma   90.00
#
_symmetry.space_group_name_H-M   'P 1'
#
loop_
_entity.id
_entity.type
_entity.pdbx_description
1 polymer ?
#
loop_
_entity_poly.entity_id
_entity_poly.type
_entity_poly.pdbx_seq_one_letter_code
_entity_poly.pdbx_strand_id
1 'polypeptide(L)'
;MDASSVLSDDDYDVVSNPGQRSLESSMTDFGHIPAQTIHEPPPSHVARDKFDSVSWTAKEIQAYVHRALGVSNSAQASESSVNDRTKRVYVDGIFDGFNAGNALQLRQAKLSFPSVYLIVGVYPDEQLQRHEYLTSFPHVERCEVVRHCRWVDEVISDAPWVLDSQFINDNRIDYVAIDEGTSVDPGCDKARLKGYDAMKSLRIVVPTRRTTGLATVLHVQPTTPLVPVTPVPEDYPQVDVYGIGY
;
A
#
# COMPACT_ATOMS: atom_id res chain seq x y z
N MET A 1 -22.32 -75.74 -1.90
CA MET A 1 -21.00 -75.63 -2.45
C MET A 1 -21.05 -74.33 -3.25
N ASP A 2 -20.55 -73.48 -2.79
CA ASP A 2 -19.64 -72.55 -2.33
C ASP A 2 -20.05 -71.09 -2.60
N ALA A 3 -20.10 -70.43 -1.51
CA ALA A 3 -20.19 -68.99 -1.45
C ALA A 3 -18.88 -68.34 -1.93
N SER A 4 -18.97 -67.26 -2.60
CA SER A 4 -17.91 -66.23 -2.56
C SER A 4 -18.56 -64.87 -2.77
N SER A 5 -18.73 -64.21 -1.65
CA SER A 5 -18.98 -62.80 -1.56
C SER A 5 -17.74 -62.02 -2.03
N VAL A 6 -17.89 -61.19 -3.00
CA VAL A 6 -16.92 -60.15 -3.34
C VAL A 6 -17.57 -58.82 -2.98
N LEU A 7 -17.10 -58.23 -1.90
CA LEU A 7 -17.29 -56.84 -1.56
C LEU A 7 -16.67 -56.00 -2.68
N SER A 8 -17.46 -55.18 -3.32
CA SER A 8 -17.00 -54.13 -4.22
C SER A 8 -17.13 -52.83 -3.44
N ASP A 9 -16.02 -52.44 -2.82
CA ASP A 9 -15.77 -51.04 -2.52
C ASP A 9 -15.59 -50.33 -3.84
N ASP A 10 -16.28 -49.23 -4.01
CA ASP A 10 -15.85 -48.01 -4.73
C ASP A 10 -17.09 -47.19 -5.10
N ASP A 11 -17.75 -46.63 -4.07
CA ASP A 11 -18.56 -45.42 -4.26
C ASP A 11 -17.67 -44.20 -4.01
N TYR A 12 -16.79 -43.92 -4.98
CA TYR A 12 -16.27 -42.58 -5.15
C TYR A 12 -17.21 -41.81 -6.05
N ASP A 13 -18.03 -40.95 -5.45
CA ASP A 13 -18.76 -39.91 -6.16
C ASP A 13 -17.75 -39.03 -6.92
N VAL A 14 -17.60 -39.33 -8.20
CA VAL A 14 -16.95 -38.40 -9.13
C VAL A 14 -17.87 -37.21 -9.28
N VAL A 15 -17.61 -36.17 -8.45
CA VAL A 15 -18.17 -34.85 -8.67
C VAL A 15 -17.65 -34.39 -10.03
N SER A 16 -18.47 -34.65 -11.06
CA SER A 16 -18.22 -34.13 -12.40
C SER A 16 -18.25 -32.62 -12.31
N ASN A 17 -17.06 -32.02 -12.44
CA ASN A 17 -16.90 -30.57 -12.51
C ASN A 17 -17.49 -30.07 -13.84
N PRO A 18 -18.65 -29.35 -13.85
CA PRO A 18 -19.29 -28.90 -15.10
C PRO A 18 -18.61 -27.60 -15.59
N GLY A 19 -17.29 -27.57 -15.67
CA GLY A 19 -16.55 -26.37 -16.01
C GLY A 19 -15.34 -26.55 -16.90
N GLN A 20 -15.11 -27.72 -17.49
CA GLN A 20 -14.11 -27.82 -18.56
C GLN A 20 -14.67 -27.20 -19.84
N ARG A 21 -14.62 -25.86 -19.91
CA ARG A 21 -14.64 -25.16 -21.19
C ARG A 21 -13.34 -25.50 -21.91
N SER A 22 -13.46 -26.02 -23.12
CA SER A 22 -12.31 -26.36 -23.96
C SER A 22 -11.39 -25.14 -24.10
N LEU A 23 -10.09 -25.33 -23.98
CA LEU A 23 -9.06 -24.30 -24.09
C LEU A 23 -9.05 -23.57 -25.45
N GLU A 24 -9.79 -24.03 -26.42
CA GLU A 24 -9.85 -23.43 -27.75
C GLU A 24 -10.77 -22.19 -27.84
N SER A 25 -11.67 -21.98 -26.87
CA SER A 25 -12.54 -20.79 -26.87
C SER A 25 -11.93 -19.57 -26.15
N SER A 26 -10.72 -19.69 -25.56
CA SER A 26 -10.12 -18.63 -24.74
C SER A 26 -9.20 -17.67 -25.49
N MET A 27 -8.98 -17.87 -26.80
CA MET A 27 -7.99 -17.04 -27.51
C MET A 27 -8.57 -15.81 -28.23
N THR A 28 -9.85 -15.53 -28.11
CA THR A 28 -10.47 -14.39 -28.84
C THR A 28 -11.03 -13.28 -27.96
N ASP A 29 -10.90 -13.37 -26.63
CA ASP A 29 -11.44 -12.32 -25.74
C ASP A 29 -10.38 -11.72 -24.79
N PHE A 30 -9.23 -11.33 -25.36
CA PHE A 30 -8.28 -10.45 -24.65
C PHE A 30 -8.66 -8.98 -24.74
N GLY A 31 -9.90 -8.67 -25.11
CA GLY A 31 -10.33 -7.33 -25.49
C GLY A 31 -10.95 -6.47 -24.40
N HIS A 32 -11.33 -6.96 -23.23
CA HIS A 32 -11.79 -6.10 -22.11
C HIS A 32 -11.67 -6.88 -20.81
N ILE A 33 -10.55 -6.70 -20.11
CA ILE A 33 -10.56 -6.89 -18.66
C ILE A 33 -11.31 -5.67 -18.13
N PRO A 34 -12.55 -5.81 -17.62
CA PRO A 34 -13.24 -4.66 -17.02
C PRO A 34 -12.35 -4.18 -15.88
N ALA A 35 -12.02 -2.88 -15.88
CA ALA A 35 -11.31 -2.26 -14.79
C ALA A 35 -11.99 -2.71 -13.50
N GLN A 36 -11.27 -3.45 -12.65
CA GLN A 36 -11.83 -3.93 -11.38
C GLN A 36 -12.27 -2.70 -10.60
N THR A 37 -13.57 -2.48 -10.53
CA THR A 37 -14.13 -1.41 -9.71
C THR A 37 -13.82 -1.75 -8.26
N ILE A 38 -12.86 -1.06 -7.68
CA ILE A 38 -12.52 -1.22 -6.27
C ILE A 38 -13.73 -0.77 -5.46
N HIS A 39 -14.40 -1.74 -4.84
CA HIS A 39 -15.54 -1.45 -3.98
C HIS A 39 -15.04 -0.89 -2.65
N GLU A 40 -15.35 0.38 -2.39
CA GLU A 40 -15.04 1.06 -1.13
C GLU A 40 -16.32 1.21 -0.30
N PRO A 41 -16.35 0.71 0.96
CA PRO A 41 -17.48 0.96 1.84
C PRO A 41 -17.56 2.46 2.19
N PRO A 42 -18.77 3.02 2.40
CA PRO A 42 -18.92 4.42 2.71
C PRO A 42 -18.27 4.77 4.07
N PRO A 43 -17.63 5.94 4.19
CA PRO A 43 -17.04 6.38 5.44
C PRO A 43 -18.12 6.64 6.50
N SER A 44 -17.79 6.37 7.77
CA SER A 44 -18.66 6.71 8.89
C SER A 44 -18.84 8.23 9.05
N HIS A 45 -19.90 8.68 9.74
CA HIS A 45 -20.09 10.10 10.04
C HIS A 45 -18.88 10.68 10.78
N VAL A 46 -18.38 10.01 11.79
CA VAL A 46 -17.21 10.45 12.57
C VAL A 46 -15.96 10.61 11.69
N ALA A 47 -15.77 9.73 10.71
CA ALA A 47 -14.65 9.84 9.80
C ALA A 47 -14.80 11.05 8.85
N ARG A 48 -16.03 11.34 8.41
CA ARG A 48 -16.33 12.53 7.57
C ARG A 48 -16.09 13.83 8.30
N ASP A 49 -16.45 13.88 9.57
CA ASP A 49 -16.25 15.08 10.42
C ASP A 49 -14.76 15.28 10.74
N LYS A 50 -13.99 14.20 10.77
CA LYS A 50 -12.58 14.23 11.18
C LYS A 50 -11.59 14.44 10.02
N PHE A 51 -11.86 13.87 8.84
CA PHE A 51 -10.92 13.82 7.73
C PHE A 51 -11.50 14.46 6.47
N ASP A 52 -10.97 15.58 6.05
CA ASP A 52 -11.49 16.36 4.92
C ASP A 52 -11.63 15.58 3.61
N SER A 53 -10.65 14.73 3.30
CA SER A 53 -10.56 14.03 2.01
C SER A 53 -11.25 12.66 1.98
N VAL A 54 -11.75 12.17 3.13
CA VAL A 54 -12.34 10.81 3.23
C VAL A 54 -13.59 10.62 2.38
N SER A 55 -14.35 11.70 2.18
CA SER A 55 -15.59 11.69 1.40
C SER A 55 -15.39 12.04 -0.08
N TRP A 56 -14.18 12.41 -0.48
CA TRP A 56 -13.94 12.80 -1.87
C TRP A 56 -14.20 11.65 -2.83
N THR A 57 -14.98 11.93 -3.85
CA THR A 57 -15.21 11.00 -4.96
C THR A 57 -14.00 10.97 -5.89
N ALA A 58 -13.91 9.96 -6.75
CA ALA A 58 -12.86 9.90 -7.76
C ALA A 58 -12.85 11.16 -8.66
N LYS A 59 -14.05 11.69 -9.01
CA LYS A 59 -14.17 12.92 -9.81
C LYS A 59 -13.60 14.14 -9.11
N GLU A 60 -13.83 14.28 -7.80
CA GLU A 60 -13.29 15.39 -7.01
C GLU A 60 -11.76 15.30 -6.88
N ILE A 61 -11.22 14.09 -6.65
CA ILE A 61 -9.78 13.87 -6.65
C ILE A 61 -9.17 14.21 -8.01
N GLN A 62 -9.74 13.74 -9.10
CA GLN A 62 -9.29 14.05 -10.46
C GLN A 62 -9.35 15.54 -10.77
N ALA A 63 -10.43 16.22 -10.38
CA ALA A 63 -10.57 17.67 -10.55
C ALA A 63 -9.50 18.45 -9.76
N TYR A 64 -9.17 17.98 -8.55
CA TYR A 64 -8.08 18.55 -7.74
C TYR A 64 -6.73 18.39 -8.41
N VAL A 65 -6.41 17.19 -8.89
CA VAL A 65 -5.17 16.87 -9.61
C VAL A 65 -5.04 17.66 -10.92
N HIS A 66 -6.10 17.70 -11.75
CA HIS A 66 -6.11 18.45 -13.02
C HIS A 66 -5.85 19.94 -12.81
N ARG A 67 -6.45 20.53 -11.76
CA ARG A 67 -6.20 21.93 -11.39
C ARG A 67 -4.72 22.17 -11.05
N ALA A 68 -4.12 21.27 -10.30
CA ALA A 68 -2.72 21.38 -9.90
C ALA A 68 -1.75 21.18 -11.08
N LEU A 69 -2.08 20.31 -12.03
CA LEU A 69 -1.31 20.11 -13.26
C LEU A 69 -1.49 21.24 -14.30
N GLY A 70 -2.38 22.21 -14.03
CA GLY A 70 -2.65 23.32 -14.93
C GLY A 70 -3.37 22.92 -16.22
N VAL A 71 -4.04 21.76 -16.22
CA VAL A 71 -4.86 21.32 -17.36
C VAL A 71 -6.16 22.12 -17.34
N SER A 72 -6.27 23.09 -18.22
CA SER A 72 -7.47 23.93 -18.35
C SER A 72 -8.65 23.09 -18.79
N ASN A 73 -9.84 23.35 -18.22
CA ASN A 73 -11.11 22.67 -18.54
C ASN A 73 -11.55 22.82 -20.00
N SER A 74 -10.85 23.65 -20.81
CA SER A 74 -11.13 23.81 -22.25
C SER A 74 -10.79 22.56 -23.09
N ALA A 75 -10.04 21.59 -22.54
CA ALA A 75 -9.75 20.33 -23.20
C ALA A 75 -10.83 19.23 -22.99
N GLN A 76 -11.85 19.50 -22.18
CA GLN A 76 -12.94 18.53 -21.94
C GLN A 76 -13.93 18.41 -23.11
N ALA A 77 -13.81 19.23 -24.17
CA ALA A 77 -14.72 19.20 -25.32
C ALA A 77 -14.30 18.21 -26.44
N SER A 78 -13.18 17.54 -26.30
CA SER A 78 -12.76 16.47 -27.22
C SER A 78 -12.59 15.16 -26.47
N GLU A 79 -13.67 14.69 -25.84
CA GLU A 79 -13.81 13.32 -25.35
C GLU A 79 -13.91 12.36 -26.54
N SER A 80 -12.84 12.18 -27.25
CA SER A 80 -12.72 11.02 -28.13
C SER A 80 -11.24 10.65 -28.26
N SER A 81 -10.89 9.56 -27.63
CA SER A 81 -9.92 8.57 -28.15
C SER A 81 -8.42 8.74 -27.95
N VAL A 82 -7.82 9.63 -27.15
CA VAL A 82 -6.35 9.72 -27.21
C VAL A 82 -5.58 9.38 -25.91
N ASN A 83 -6.20 9.03 -24.79
CA ASN A 83 -5.35 8.61 -23.67
C ASN A 83 -6.04 7.73 -22.62
N ASP A 84 -6.70 6.66 -23.04
CA ASP A 84 -7.28 5.63 -22.16
C ASP A 84 -6.22 4.66 -21.56
N ARG A 85 -4.93 5.06 -21.68
CA ARG A 85 -3.84 4.27 -21.13
C ARG A 85 -3.82 4.40 -19.60
N THR A 86 -3.76 3.26 -18.92
CA THR A 86 -3.50 3.20 -17.48
C THR A 86 -2.23 3.98 -17.12
N LYS A 87 -2.33 4.94 -16.21
CA LYS A 87 -1.21 5.74 -15.72
C LYS A 87 -0.50 5.00 -14.60
N ARG A 88 0.82 4.91 -14.68
CA ARG A 88 1.64 4.36 -13.59
C ARG A 88 1.99 5.49 -12.64
N VAL A 89 1.41 5.45 -11.45
CA VAL A 89 1.60 6.47 -10.40
C VAL A 89 2.44 5.86 -9.29
N TYR A 90 3.45 6.58 -8.84
CA TYR A 90 4.37 6.16 -7.79
C TYR A 90 4.18 7.00 -6.52
N VAL A 91 4.22 6.35 -5.38
CA VAL A 91 4.25 6.96 -4.03
C VAL A 91 5.37 6.30 -3.25
N ASP A 92 6.16 7.05 -2.51
CA ASP A 92 7.13 6.47 -1.59
C ASP A 92 6.88 6.85 -0.13
N GLY A 93 7.39 6.05 0.78
CA GLY A 93 7.26 6.32 2.20
C GLY A 93 7.95 5.32 3.10
N ILE A 94 7.98 5.67 4.38
CA ILE A 94 8.47 4.78 5.44
C ILE A 94 7.39 3.77 5.80
N PHE A 95 6.13 4.19 5.86
CA PHE A 95 4.94 3.40 6.23
C PHE A 95 5.06 2.69 7.59
N ASP A 96 5.80 3.28 8.51
CA ASP A 96 5.90 2.79 9.88
C ASP A 96 4.62 3.14 10.65
N GLY A 97 3.95 2.13 11.22
CA GLY A 97 2.64 2.32 11.84
C GLY A 97 1.59 2.81 10.85
N PHE A 98 1.38 2.07 9.74
CA PHE A 98 0.42 2.40 8.70
C PHE A 98 -0.93 2.88 9.28
N ASN A 99 -1.36 4.07 8.91
CA ASN A 99 -2.52 4.74 9.52
C ASN A 99 -3.49 5.29 8.45
N ALA A 100 -4.56 5.96 8.91
CA ALA A 100 -5.57 6.53 8.03
C ALA A 100 -5.00 7.55 7.04
N GLY A 101 -3.96 8.30 7.40
CA GLY A 101 -3.30 9.25 6.50
C GLY A 101 -2.63 8.55 5.33
N ASN A 102 -1.89 7.48 5.61
CA ASN A 102 -1.27 6.65 4.56
C ASN A 102 -2.34 6.06 3.64
N ALA A 103 -3.41 5.48 4.21
CA ALA A 103 -4.49 4.88 3.42
C ALA A 103 -5.19 5.92 2.52
N LEU A 104 -5.46 7.12 3.02
CA LEU A 104 -6.11 8.20 2.27
C LEU A 104 -5.18 8.80 1.20
N GLN A 105 -3.88 8.89 1.45
CA GLN A 105 -2.90 9.29 0.45
C GLN A 105 -2.86 8.30 -0.72
N LEU A 106 -2.74 6.99 -0.41
CA LEU A 106 -2.73 5.93 -1.43
C LEU A 106 -4.05 5.89 -2.21
N ARG A 107 -5.19 6.10 -1.53
CA ARG A 107 -6.49 6.23 -2.18
C ARG A 107 -6.52 7.40 -3.18
N GLN A 108 -6.05 8.57 -2.78
CA GLN A 108 -6.01 9.73 -3.65
C GLN A 108 -5.08 9.50 -4.86
N ALA A 109 -3.90 8.91 -4.64
CA ALA A 109 -2.99 8.54 -5.71
C ALA A 109 -3.62 7.54 -6.68
N LYS A 110 -4.32 6.51 -6.19
CA LYS A 110 -5.02 5.49 -7.00
C LYS A 110 -6.16 6.07 -7.83
N LEU A 111 -6.86 7.07 -7.31
CA LEU A 111 -8.02 7.69 -7.95
C LEU A 111 -7.67 8.99 -8.71
N SER A 112 -6.39 9.34 -8.83
CA SER A 112 -5.94 10.59 -9.47
C SER A 112 -6.25 10.68 -10.97
N PHE A 113 -6.39 9.55 -11.64
CA PHE A 113 -6.79 9.43 -13.05
C PHE A 113 -7.85 8.35 -13.22
N PRO A 114 -8.55 8.30 -14.36
CA PRO A 114 -9.59 7.27 -14.62
C PRO A 114 -9.08 5.84 -14.50
N SER A 115 -7.84 5.59 -14.92
CA SER A 115 -7.17 4.29 -14.77
C SER A 115 -5.76 4.49 -14.25
N VAL A 116 -5.46 3.92 -13.07
CA VAL A 116 -4.16 4.02 -12.40
C VAL A 116 -3.64 2.66 -12.02
N TYR A 117 -2.36 2.41 -12.30
CA TYR A 117 -1.56 1.35 -11.70
C TYR A 117 -0.69 1.99 -10.61
N LEU A 118 -1.02 1.75 -9.34
CA LEU A 118 -0.35 2.38 -8.21
C LEU A 118 0.82 1.54 -7.72
N ILE A 119 2.00 2.13 -7.82
CA ILE A 119 3.28 1.56 -7.35
C ILE A 119 3.64 2.26 -6.05
N VAL A 120 3.95 1.49 -5.02
CA VAL A 120 4.36 2.06 -3.73
C VAL A 120 5.76 1.60 -3.37
N GLY A 121 6.66 2.55 -3.19
CA GLY A 121 8.02 2.31 -2.73
C GLY A 121 8.12 2.36 -1.22
N VAL A 122 8.71 1.35 -0.60
CA VAL A 122 8.96 1.27 0.84
C VAL A 122 10.46 1.33 1.07
N TYR A 123 10.92 2.26 1.93
CA TYR A 123 12.35 2.40 2.21
C TYR A 123 12.88 1.26 3.06
N PRO A 124 14.02 0.63 2.67
CA PRO A 124 14.66 -0.41 3.47
C PRO A 124 15.23 0.13 4.80
N ASP A 125 15.32 -0.75 5.80
CA ASP A 125 15.78 -0.39 7.15
C ASP A 125 17.21 0.19 7.15
N GLU A 126 18.10 -0.36 6.33
CA GLU A 126 19.48 0.13 6.22
C GLU A 126 19.56 1.57 5.70
N GLN A 127 18.63 1.93 4.81
CA GLN A 127 18.55 3.27 4.27
C GLN A 127 18.00 4.25 5.31
N LEU A 128 16.97 3.84 6.05
CA LEU A 128 16.39 4.64 7.15
C LEU A 128 17.41 4.88 8.25
N GLN A 129 18.19 3.87 8.64
CA GLN A 129 19.25 4.00 9.62
C GLN A 129 20.33 5.01 9.19
N ARG A 130 20.73 5.03 7.92
CA ARG A 130 21.70 6.03 7.40
C ARG A 130 21.19 7.45 7.50
N HIS A 131 19.88 7.64 7.49
CA HIS A 131 19.22 8.93 7.60
C HIS A 131 18.65 9.19 9.02
N GLU A 132 19.09 8.41 10.02
CA GLU A 132 18.73 8.56 11.42
C GLU A 132 17.23 8.40 11.72
N TYR A 133 16.49 7.69 10.85
CA TYR A 133 15.10 7.33 11.10
C TYR A 133 15.01 6.03 11.88
N LEU A 134 14.28 6.06 12.99
CA LEU A 134 13.93 4.87 13.77
C LEU A 134 12.55 4.39 13.37
N THR A 135 12.40 3.09 13.14
CA THR A 135 11.12 2.46 12.83
C THR A 135 10.72 1.50 13.94
N SER A 136 9.40 1.37 14.14
CA SER A 136 8.82 0.44 15.10
C SER A 136 8.67 -0.95 14.51
N PHE A 137 8.48 -1.02 13.18
CA PHE A 137 8.24 -2.26 12.46
C PHE A 137 9.38 -2.54 11.47
N PRO A 138 9.83 -3.80 11.36
CA PRO A 138 10.83 -4.21 10.38
C PRO A 138 10.35 -3.94 8.95
N HIS A 139 11.27 -3.75 8.03
CA HIS A 139 10.99 -3.47 6.62
C HIS A 139 10.01 -4.47 5.98
N VAL A 140 10.19 -5.77 6.23
CA VAL A 140 9.32 -6.80 5.68
C VAL A 140 7.85 -6.63 6.11
N GLU A 141 7.61 -6.29 7.37
CA GLU A 141 6.25 -6.07 7.87
C GLU A 141 5.62 -4.81 7.27
N ARG A 142 6.40 -3.74 7.11
CA ARG A 142 5.97 -2.50 6.47
C ARG A 142 5.59 -2.74 5.00
N CYS A 143 6.37 -3.53 4.26
CA CYS A 143 6.05 -3.94 2.90
C CYS A 143 4.76 -4.76 2.83
N GLU A 144 4.56 -5.73 3.74
CA GLU A 144 3.37 -6.57 3.75
C GLU A 144 2.10 -5.79 4.07
N VAL A 145 2.14 -4.86 5.01
CA VAL A 145 0.98 -4.00 5.30
C VAL A 145 0.60 -3.16 4.07
N VAL A 146 1.59 -2.58 3.39
CA VAL A 146 1.36 -1.83 2.14
C VAL A 146 0.82 -2.73 1.04
N ARG A 147 1.37 -3.92 0.86
CA ARG A 147 0.92 -4.90 -0.14
C ARG A 147 -0.55 -5.30 0.03
N HIS A 148 -1.03 -5.36 1.27
CA HIS A 148 -2.42 -5.68 1.59
C HIS A 148 -3.37 -4.46 1.53
N CYS A 149 -2.86 -3.26 1.25
CA CYS A 149 -3.71 -2.10 1.03
C CYS A 149 -4.46 -2.22 -0.31
N ARG A 150 -5.79 -2.12 -0.28
CA ARG A 150 -6.65 -2.28 -1.49
C ARG A 150 -6.33 -1.34 -2.65
N TRP A 151 -5.63 -0.26 -2.38
CA TRP A 151 -5.29 0.75 -3.38
C TRP A 151 -3.99 0.45 -4.14
N VAL A 152 -3.18 -0.47 -3.63
CA VAL A 152 -1.84 -0.76 -4.12
C VAL A 152 -1.87 -1.91 -5.12
N ASP A 153 -1.22 -1.71 -6.27
CA ASP A 153 -1.07 -2.75 -7.30
C ASP A 153 0.32 -3.40 -7.24
N GLU A 154 1.35 -2.62 -6.87
CA GLU A 154 2.74 -3.09 -6.83
C GLU A 154 3.49 -2.46 -5.67
N VAL A 155 4.37 -3.23 -5.03
CA VAL A 155 5.27 -2.73 -3.98
C VAL A 155 6.72 -2.89 -4.43
N ILE A 156 7.48 -1.79 -4.38
CA ILE A 156 8.94 -1.78 -4.55
C ILE A 156 9.57 -1.73 -3.16
N SER A 157 10.21 -2.81 -2.76
CA SER A 157 10.78 -2.98 -1.43
C SER A 157 12.12 -2.26 -1.22
N ASP A 158 12.79 -1.87 -2.29
CA ASP A 158 14.08 -1.18 -2.28
C ASP A 158 13.97 0.23 -2.87
N ALA A 159 12.98 0.98 -2.44
CA ALA A 159 12.74 2.34 -2.90
C ALA A 159 13.98 3.23 -2.72
N PRO A 160 14.39 4.01 -3.73
CA PRO A 160 15.52 4.91 -3.61
C PRO A 160 15.19 6.10 -2.69
N TRP A 161 16.15 6.53 -1.87
CA TRP A 161 15.97 7.70 -0.99
C TRP A 161 15.74 9.00 -1.76
N VAL A 162 16.38 9.12 -2.90
CA VAL A 162 16.26 10.26 -3.81
C VAL A 162 15.76 9.77 -5.15
N LEU A 163 14.63 10.28 -5.60
CA LEU A 163 14.09 9.98 -6.91
C LEU A 163 14.94 10.64 -8.00
N ASP A 164 15.30 9.87 -8.99
CA ASP A 164 15.99 10.34 -10.19
C ASP A 164 15.27 9.89 -11.48
N SER A 165 15.71 10.45 -12.60
CA SER A 165 15.12 10.14 -13.90
C SER A 165 15.35 8.69 -14.34
N GLN A 166 16.43 8.04 -13.86
CA GLN A 166 16.70 6.65 -14.19
C GLN A 166 15.66 5.76 -13.56
N PHE A 167 15.43 5.90 -12.24
CA PHE A 167 14.41 5.13 -11.52
C PHE A 167 13.01 5.30 -12.14
N ILE A 168 12.65 6.53 -12.50
CA ILE A 168 11.37 6.86 -13.16
C ILE A 168 11.22 6.11 -14.48
N ASN A 169 12.28 6.10 -15.31
CA ASN A 169 12.25 5.43 -16.60
C ASN A 169 12.25 3.91 -16.49
N ASP A 170 13.09 3.35 -15.62
CA ASP A 170 13.24 1.90 -15.43
C ASP A 170 11.90 1.28 -14.97
N ASN A 171 11.17 1.98 -14.09
CA ASN A 171 9.86 1.55 -13.59
C ASN A 171 8.69 2.07 -14.43
N ARG A 172 8.94 2.79 -15.53
CA ARG A 172 7.91 3.36 -16.43
C ARG A 172 6.87 4.20 -15.67
N ILE A 173 7.33 5.01 -14.72
CA ILE A 173 6.47 5.85 -13.90
C ILE A 173 6.04 7.08 -14.73
N ASP A 174 4.73 7.28 -14.82
CA ASP A 174 4.17 8.47 -15.49
C ASP A 174 4.09 9.66 -14.55
N TYR A 175 3.75 9.40 -13.27
CA TYR A 175 3.57 10.44 -12.26
C TYR A 175 4.07 9.99 -10.88
N VAL A 176 4.51 10.97 -10.08
CA VAL A 176 4.88 10.78 -8.67
C VAL A 176 3.87 11.53 -7.81
N ALA A 177 3.18 10.83 -6.91
CA ALA A 177 2.23 11.46 -6.00
C ALA A 177 2.93 11.87 -4.69
N ILE A 178 2.77 13.14 -4.34
CA ILE A 178 3.43 13.75 -3.18
C ILE A 178 2.39 14.49 -2.34
N ASP A 179 2.44 14.33 -1.02
CA ASP A 179 1.56 15.07 -0.11
C ASP A 179 1.81 16.58 -0.16
N GLU A 180 0.72 17.35 -0.13
CA GLU A 180 0.79 18.79 0.07
C GLU A 180 1.58 19.12 1.34
N GLY A 181 2.42 20.13 1.25
CA GLY A 181 3.20 20.58 2.38
C GLY A 181 4.48 19.78 2.65
N THR A 182 4.74 18.68 1.94
CA THR A 182 6.00 17.93 2.10
C THR A 182 7.23 18.82 1.92
N SER A 183 7.18 19.78 1.01
CA SER A 183 8.29 20.72 0.73
C SER A 183 8.49 21.80 1.80
N VAL A 184 7.54 21.96 2.72
CA VAL A 184 7.61 22.92 3.83
C VAL A 184 7.67 22.22 5.19
N ASP A 185 7.69 20.89 5.20
CA ASP A 185 7.82 20.10 6.42
C ASP A 185 9.28 20.13 6.90
N PRO A 186 9.57 20.71 8.06
CA PRO A 186 10.94 20.80 8.59
C PRO A 186 11.55 19.43 8.91
N GLY A 187 10.72 18.39 9.08
CA GLY A 187 11.16 17.02 9.28
C GLY A 187 11.50 16.28 7.99
N CYS A 188 11.25 16.88 6.82
CA CYS A 188 11.56 16.24 5.55
C CYS A 188 13.06 16.39 5.21
N ASP A 189 13.69 15.28 4.86
CA ASP A 189 15.09 15.24 4.46
C ASP A 189 15.34 16.08 3.19
N LYS A 190 16.40 16.91 3.21
CA LYS A 190 16.73 17.84 2.13
C LYS A 190 17.09 17.12 0.82
N ALA A 191 17.70 15.94 0.89
CA ALA A 191 18.06 15.17 -0.31
C ALA A 191 16.79 14.63 -1.01
N ARG A 192 15.81 14.13 -0.23
CA ARG A 192 14.49 13.73 -0.75
C ARG A 192 13.77 14.90 -1.41
N LEU A 193 13.76 16.07 -0.75
CA LEU A 193 13.14 17.28 -1.31
C LEU A 193 13.74 17.64 -2.67
N LYS A 194 15.06 17.55 -2.81
CA LYS A 194 15.74 17.81 -4.09
C LYS A 194 15.27 16.85 -5.19
N GLY A 195 15.07 15.58 -4.87
CA GLY A 195 14.49 14.60 -5.80
C GLY A 195 13.08 15.00 -6.23
N TYR A 196 12.21 15.34 -5.27
CA TYR A 196 10.85 15.78 -5.58
C TYR A 196 10.80 17.09 -6.38
N ASP A 197 11.70 18.03 -6.13
CA ASP A 197 11.80 19.27 -6.90
C ASP A 197 12.24 19.01 -8.35
N ALA A 198 13.09 18.01 -8.58
CA ALA A 198 13.41 17.55 -9.92
C ALA A 198 12.16 16.98 -10.62
N MET A 199 11.34 16.16 -9.93
CA MET A 199 10.08 15.63 -10.48
C MET A 199 9.05 16.74 -10.75
N LYS A 200 8.97 17.76 -9.89
CA LYS A 200 8.14 18.96 -10.15
C LYS A 200 8.58 19.70 -11.40
N SER A 201 9.89 19.85 -11.61
CA SER A 201 10.45 20.49 -12.80
C SER A 201 10.09 19.75 -14.09
N LEU A 202 9.98 18.42 -14.01
CA LEU A 202 9.51 17.57 -15.11
C LEU A 202 7.98 17.59 -15.29
N ARG A 203 7.24 18.26 -14.40
CA ARG A 203 5.77 18.33 -14.38
C ARG A 203 5.08 16.97 -14.26
N ILE A 204 5.71 16.02 -13.59
CA ILE A 204 5.17 14.68 -13.35
C ILE A 204 4.68 14.49 -11.91
N VAL A 205 4.56 15.56 -11.13
CA VAL A 205 4.09 15.49 -9.74
C VAL A 205 2.59 15.66 -9.67
N VAL A 206 1.94 14.71 -8.99
CA VAL A 206 0.52 14.73 -8.62
C VAL A 206 0.44 15.05 -7.13
N PRO A 207 -0.21 16.14 -6.71
CA PRO A 207 -0.40 16.41 -5.30
C PRO A 207 -1.49 15.53 -4.71
N THR A 208 -1.25 15.05 -3.49
CA THR A 208 -2.29 14.49 -2.63
C THR A 208 -2.54 15.44 -1.47
N ARG A 209 -3.80 15.62 -1.08
CA ARG A 209 -4.15 16.46 0.06
C ARG A 209 -3.77 15.77 1.35
N ARG A 210 -2.97 16.45 2.16
CA ARG A 210 -2.51 15.93 3.45
C ARG A 210 -3.69 15.74 4.40
N THR A 211 -3.78 14.56 5.00
CA THR A 211 -4.80 14.26 6.01
C THR A 211 -4.41 14.91 7.34
N THR A 212 -5.28 15.77 7.85
CA THR A 212 -5.12 16.41 9.16
C THR A 212 -5.91 15.67 10.24
N GLY A 213 -5.66 15.99 11.52
CA GLY A 213 -6.39 15.39 12.63
C GLY A 213 -6.00 13.95 12.98
N LEU A 214 -4.90 13.46 12.42
CA LEU A 214 -4.33 12.16 12.80
C LEU A 214 -3.83 12.19 14.25
N ALA A 215 -3.97 11.06 14.95
CA ALA A 215 -3.32 10.89 16.25
C ALA A 215 -1.79 10.87 16.05
N THR A 216 -1.09 11.72 16.74
CA THR A 216 0.37 11.64 16.81
C THR A 216 0.70 10.48 17.74
N VAL A 217 1.28 9.42 17.22
CA VAL A 217 1.89 8.39 18.06
C VAL A 217 3.15 9.01 18.65
N LEU A 218 3.05 9.48 19.89
CA LEU A 218 4.23 9.86 20.64
C LEU A 218 5.03 8.59 20.88
N HIS A 219 6.16 8.43 20.21
CA HIS A 219 7.17 7.45 20.59
C HIS A 219 7.69 7.86 21.97
N VAL A 220 7.00 7.40 23.01
CA VAL A 220 7.54 7.43 24.35
C VAL A 220 8.65 6.40 24.35
N GLN A 221 9.90 6.84 24.18
CA GLN A 221 11.05 6.01 24.53
C GLN A 221 10.79 5.48 25.93
N PRO A 222 10.75 4.17 26.18
CA PRO A 222 10.70 3.69 27.54
C PRO A 222 12.03 4.08 28.20
N THR A 223 12.04 5.20 28.88
CA THR A 223 13.06 5.48 29.88
C THR A 223 12.80 4.54 31.05
N THR A 224 13.09 3.27 30.85
CA THR A 224 13.23 2.34 31.95
C THR A 224 14.61 2.67 32.53
N PRO A 225 14.68 3.22 33.74
CA PRO A 225 15.95 3.25 34.45
C PRO A 225 16.40 1.79 34.52
N LEU A 226 17.62 1.49 34.11
CA LEU A 226 18.25 0.21 34.38
C LEU A 226 18.25 0.05 35.91
N VAL A 227 17.22 -0.58 36.44
CA VAL A 227 17.26 -1.11 37.79
C VAL A 227 18.36 -2.13 37.78
N PRO A 228 19.42 -1.98 38.59
CA PRO A 228 20.46 -3.00 38.67
C PRO A 228 19.76 -4.31 39.04
N VAL A 229 19.88 -5.30 38.15
CA VAL A 229 19.39 -6.65 38.44
C VAL A 229 20.27 -7.15 39.59
N THR A 230 19.76 -7.07 40.81
CA THR A 230 20.36 -7.79 41.94
C THR A 230 20.32 -9.27 41.59
N PRO A 231 21.47 -9.97 41.69
CA PRO A 231 21.49 -11.40 41.42
C PRO A 231 20.50 -12.08 42.33
N VAL A 232 19.54 -12.79 41.79
CA VAL A 232 18.58 -13.60 42.52
C VAL A 232 19.40 -14.76 43.15
N PRO A 233 19.29 -15.02 44.46
CA PRO A 233 19.95 -16.18 45.06
C PRO A 233 19.44 -17.46 44.40
N GLU A 234 20.36 -18.37 44.06
CA GLU A 234 20.06 -19.66 43.38
C GLU A 234 19.40 -20.70 44.29
N ASP A 235 18.61 -20.31 45.28
CA ASP A 235 17.99 -21.25 46.24
C ASP A 235 16.47 -21.24 46.13
N TYR A 236 15.98 -21.70 44.95
CA TYR A 236 14.59 -22.13 44.84
C TYR A 236 14.53 -23.66 44.85
N PRO A 237 13.80 -24.28 45.80
CA PRO A 237 13.57 -25.72 45.75
C PRO A 237 12.89 -26.06 44.42
N GLN A 238 13.42 -27.03 43.71
CA GLN A 238 12.85 -27.58 42.50
C GLN A 238 11.46 -28.15 42.85
N VAL A 239 10.42 -27.46 42.38
CA VAL A 239 9.07 -28.01 42.43
C VAL A 239 8.91 -28.95 41.24
N ASP A 240 8.85 -30.24 41.52
CA ASP A 240 8.61 -31.27 40.51
C ASP A 240 7.18 -31.13 39.97
N VAL A 241 7.05 -30.56 38.77
CA VAL A 241 5.77 -30.26 38.12
C VAL A 241 5.14 -31.52 37.48
N TYR A 242 5.82 -32.65 37.48
CA TYR A 242 5.37 -33.90 36.86
C TYR A 242 5.16 -35.06 37.83
N GLY A 243 4.78 -34.79 39.08
CA GLY A 243 4.38 -35.82 40.02
C GLY A 243 3.11 -36.56 39.57
N ILE A 244 3.23 -37.49 38.63
CA ILE A 244 2.21 -38.50 38.38
C ILE A 244 2.42 -39.60 39.41
N GLY A 245 1.71 -39.51 40.52
CA GLY A 245 1.65 -40.60 41.51
C GLY A 245 0.80 -41.76 40.98
N TYR A 246 1.35 -42.95 41.08
CA TYR A 246 0.62 -44.19 40.98
C TYR A 246 -0.17 -44.42 42.29
#